data_7d0cf41ec2a4c88fb0c72f5687cb718d
#
_entry.id   7d0cf41ec2a4c88fb0c72f5687cb718d
#
_cell.length_a   1.000
_cell.length_b   1.000
_cell.length_c   1.000
_cell.angle_alpha   90.00
_cell.angle_beta   90.00
_cell.angle_gamma   90.00
#
_symmetry.space_group_name_H-M   'P 1'
#
loop_
_entity.id
_entity.type
_entity.pdbx_description
1 polymer ?
#
loop_
_entity_poly.entity_id
_entity_poly.type
_entity_poly.pdbx_seq_one_letter_code
_entity_poly.pdbx_strand_id
1 'polypeptide(L)'
;MRQAVLVEPKHIEFREVEAPKASDLKEHQVLLNIKRIGICGSEIHSYHGCHPATFYPVVQGHEYSAVVVATGAAVTICKAGDVVTARPQLACGKCKPCQRGEYNICEELRVQAFQANGAAQDFFVVDDDRVAVLPEGMSLDYGAMIEPVAVAAHATMRGGDLKGKNVVVSGAGTIGNLVAQFAKARGAKRVLITDVSDFRLEIARKCGIVDTLNVAKTSLKEGAKRLFGDEDFQAAFEVAGVESSICSLMECIEKGSTIVVVAVFGKDPSLDMFYLGEHELKVNGTMMYRHEDYLTAIDQVSLGAIRLEPLISNHFPFEQYDKAYKFIDENSATSMKIIIKL
;
A
#
# COMPACT_ATOMS: atom_id res chain seq x y z
N MET A 1 -18.30 14.05 -17.46
CA MET A 1 -17.15 13.23 -17.20
C MET A 1 -17.56 11.82 -16.86
N ARG A 2 -16.75 10.83 -17.22
CA ARG A 2 -16.99 9.43 -16.89
C ARG A 2 -16.66 9.17 -15.41
N GLN A 3 -17.40 8.26 -14.80
CA GLN A 3 -17.21 7.83 -13.44
C GLN A 3 -17.56 6.33 -13.32
N ALA A 4 -16.68 5.52 -12.72
CA ALA A 4 -16.95 4.12 -12.42
C ALA A 4 -17.37 4.00 -10.94
N VAL A 5 -18.58 3.53 -10.71
CA VAL A 5 -19.21 3.45 -9.38
C VAL A 5 -19.43 2.01 -8.99
N LEU A 6 -18.84 1.57 -7.89
CA LEU A 6 -19.19 0.30 -7.26
C LEU A 6 -20.51 0.50 -6.52
N VAL A 7 -21.61 0.07 -7.15
CA VAL A 7 -22.97 0.30 -6.66
C VAL A 7 -23.30 -0.62 -5.50
N GLU A 8 -22.91 -1.87 -5.64
CA GLU A 8 -23.03 -2.95 -4.67
C GLU A 8 -21.95 -3.99 -4.94
N PRO A 9 -21.71 -4.97 -4.09
CA PRO A 9 -20.71 -6.01 -4.32
C PRO A 9 -20.81 -6.63 -5.70
N LYS A 10 -19.67 -6.68 -6.42
CA LYS A 10 -19.50 -7.21 -7.78
C LYS A 10 -20.25 -6.47 -8.90
N HIS A 11 -20.79 -5.28 -8.61
CA HIS A 11 -21.53 -4.50 -9.57
C HIS A 11 -20.94 -3.09 -9.73
N ILE A 12 -20.20 -2.85 -10.80
CA ILE A 12 -19.66 -1.56 -11.20
C ILE A 12 -20.44 -1.00 -12.37
N GLU A 13 -20.96 0.22 -12.21
CA GLU A 13 -21.64 0.98 -13.26
C GLU A 13 -20.79 2.15 -13.74
N PHE A 14 -20.78 2.40 -15.04
CA PHE A 14 -20.29 3.65 -15.59
C PHE A 14 -21.41 4.68 -15.62
N ARG A 15 -21.10 5.87 -15.14
CA ARG A 15 -22.02 7.02 -15.14
C ARG A 15 -21.38 8.21 -15.83
N GLU A 16 -22.21 8.99 -16.51
CA GLU A 16 -21.81 10.32 -16.94
C GLU A 16 -22.36 11.36 -15.96
N VAL A 17 -21.46 12.19 -15.42
CA VAL A 17 -21.77 13.23 -14.45
C VAL A 17 -21.16 14.56 -14.89
N GLU A 18 -21.66 15.67 -14.38
CA GLU A 18 -21.07 16.99 -14.65
C GLU A 18 -19.62 17.02 -14.10
N ALA A 19 -18.69 17.53 -14.90
CA ALA A 19 -17.31 17.69 -14.48
C ALA A 19 -17.19 18.88 -13.50
N PRO A 20 -16.34 18.80 -12.47
CA PRO A 20 -16.02 19.93 -11.62
C PRO A 20 -15.44 21.08 -12.46
N LYS A 21 -15.83 22.32 -12.14
CA LYS A 21 -15.34 23.51 -12.84
C LYS A 21 -14.23 24.17 -12.01
N ALA A 22 -13.24 24.73 -12.69
CA ALA A 22 -12.17 25.46 -12.01
C ALA A 22 -12.71 26.67 -11.20
N SER A 23 -13.82 27.26 -11.66
CA SER A 23 -14.51 28.38 -10.97
C SER A 23 -15.11 28.00 -9.61
N ASP A 24 -15.36 26.72 -9.37
CA ASP A 24 -16.07 26.23 -8.19
C ASP A 24 -15.11 25.75 -7.09
N LEU A 25 -13.79 25.84 -7.36
CA LEU A 25 -12.76 25.44 -6.40
C LEU A 25 -12.73 26.39 -5.20
N LYS A 26 -12.68 25.80 -4.01
CA LYS A 26 -12.36 26.53 -2.78
C LYS A 26 -10.88 26.93 -2.77
N GLU A 27 -10.52 27.85 -1.87
CA GLU A 27 -9.17 28.43 -1.79
C GLU A 27 -8.05 27.39 -1.75
N HIS A 28 -8.22 26.28 -1.00
CA HIS A 28 -7.26 25.19 -0.81
C HIS A 28 -7.59 23.94 -1.62
N GLN A 29 -8.30 24.03 -2.73
CA GLN A 29 -8.64 22.88 -3.55
C GLN A 29 -7.86 22.82 -4.86
N VAL A 30 -7.60 21.61 -5.30
CA VAL A 30 -6.89 21.29 -6.55
C VAL A 30 -7.79 20.41 -7.40
N LEU A 31 -8.02 20.80 -8.65
CA LEU A 31 -8.72 20.02 -9.66
C LEU A 31 -7.71 19.17 -10.42
N LEU A 32 -7.88 17.88 -10.38
CA LEU A 32 -7.02 16.87 -10.97
C LEU A 32 -7.69 16.21 -12.18
N ASN A 33 -6.92 16.00 -13.23
CA ASN A 33 -7.26 15.08 -14.32
C ASN A 33 -6.55 13.75 -14.04
N ILE A 34 -7.30 12.72 -13.71
CA ILE A 34 -6.76 11.40 -13.35
C ILE A 34 -6.16 10.73 -14.58
N LYS A 35 -4.99 10.12 -14.41
CA LYS A 35 -4.25 9.48 -15.50
C LYS A 35 -4.02 7.99 -15.27
N ARG A 36 -3.76 7.59 -14.03
CA ARG A 36 -3.56 6.18 -13.64
C ARG A 36 -4.22 5.91 -12.32
N ILE A 37 -4.74 4.70 -12.18
CA ILE A 37 -5.27 4.19 -10.91
C ILE A 37 -4.71 2.80 -10.71
N GLY A 38 -4.09 2.57 -9.54
CA GLY A 38 -3.72 1.22 -9.07
C GLY A 38 -4.92 0.55 -8.40
N ILE A 39 -5.16 -0.72 -8.66
CA ILE A 39 -6.15 -1.50 -7.92
C ILE A 39 -5.50 -2.09 -6.68
N CYS A 40 -6.04 -1.75 -5.51
CA CYS A 40 -5.59 -2.25 -4.22
C CYS A 40 -6.33 -3.54 -3.82
N GLY A 41 -5.67 -4.40 -3.04
CA GLY A 41 -6.31 -5.58 -2.46
C GLY A 41 -7.53 -5.25 -1.58
N SER A 42 -7.51 -4.13 -0.85
CA SER A 42 -8.66 -3.67 -0.06
C SER A 42 -9.87 -3.27 -0.93
N GLU A 43 -9.64 -2.72 -2.12
CA GLU A 43 -10.71 -2.44 -3.09
C GLU A 43 -11.29 -3.72 -3.69
N ILE A 44 -10.46 -4.77 -3.86
CA ILE A 44 -10.94 -6.10 -4.25
C ILE A 44 -11.83 -6.67 -3.13
N HIS A 45 -11.47 -6.50 -1.86
CA HIS A 45 -12.33 -6.89 -0.73
C HIS A 45 -13.66 -6.10 -0.73
N SER A 46 -13.64 -4.80 -1.05
CA SER A 46 -14.86 -4.01 -1.24
C SER A 46 -15.69 -4.54 -2.41
N TYR A 47 -15.06 -4.82 -3.55
CA TYR A 47 -15.74 -5.41 -4.69
C TYR A 47 -16.45 -6.73 -4.35
N HIS A 48 -15.88 -7.54 -3.47
CA HIS A 48 -16.51 -8.79 -2.99
C HIS A 48 -17.49 -8.60 -1.81
N GLY A 49 -17.66 -7.40 -1.30
CA GLY A 49 -18.53 -7.14 -0.13
C GLY A 49 -17.92 -7.59 1.21
N CYS A 50 -16.62 -7.86 1.26
CA CYS A 50 -15.93 -8.36 2.45
C CYS A 50 -15.18 -7.26 3.22
N HIS A 51 -15.07 -6.05 2.69
CA HIS A 51 -14.41 -4.95 3.38
C HIS A 51 -15.35 -4.31 4.41
N PRO A 52 -14.99 -4.27 5.71
CA PRO A 52 -15.92 -3.94 6.79
C PRO A 52 -16.37 -2.47 6.82
N ALA A 53 -15.65 -1.58 6.13
CA ALA A 53 -15.85 -0.15 6.21
C ALA A 53 -16.16 0.51 4.85
N THR A 54 -16.66 -0.23 3.87
CA THR A 54 -17.05 0.33 2.58
C THR A 54 -18.51 0.79 2.61
N PHE A 55 -18.77 2.00 2.15
CA PHE A 55 -20.12 2.56 1.99
C PHE A 55 -20.51 2.51 0.52
N TYR A 56 -21.53 1.71 0.18
CA TYR A 56 -22.05 1.63 -1.18
C TYR A 56 -23.24 2.59 -1.36
N PRO A 57 -23.40 3.23 -2.54
CA PRO A 57 -22.47 3.21 -3.68
C PRO A 57 -21.22 4.07 -3.44
N VAL A 58 -20.09 3.70 -4.05
CA VAL A 58 -18.82 4.44 -3.93
C VAL A 58 -18.01 4.44 -5.22
N VAL A 59 -17.37 5.55 -5.54
CA VAL A 59 -16.33 5.61 -6.56
C VAL A 59 -15.03 5.12 -5.93
N GLN A 60 -14.44 4.06 -6.47
CA GLN A 60 -13.18 3.50 -5.97
C GLN A 60 -11.96 4.29 -6.48
N GLY A 61 -10.74 3.79 -6.27
CA GLY A 61 -9.49 4.41 -6.69
C GLY A 61 -8.90 5.33 -5.64
N HIS A 62 -7.97 4.80 -4.83
CA HIS A 62 -7.22 5.57 -3.84
C HIS A 62 -5.71 5.57 -4.10
N GLU A 63 -5.23 4.75 -5.01
CA GLU A 63 -3.87 4.74 -5.53
C GLU A 63 -3.88 5.38 -6.93
N TYR A 64 -3.43 6.62 -7.10
CA TYR A 64 -3.55 7.26 -8.40
C TYR A 64 -2.45 8.29 -8.68
N SER A 65 -2.27 8.58 -9.97
CA SER A 65 -1.53 9.74 -10.45
C SER A 65 -2.40 10.58 -11.38
N ALA A 66 -2.16 11.88 -11.37
CA ALA A 66 -2.97 12.86 -12.06
C ALA A 66 -2.13 14.03 -12.59
N VAL A 67 -2.74 14.83 -13.45
CA VAL A 67 -2.23 16.13 -13.87
C VAL A 67 -3.12 17.21 -13.27
N VAL A 68 -2.52 18.24 -12.67
CA VAL A 68 -3.24 19.39 -12.14
C VAL A 68 -3.87 20.18 -13.28
N VAL A 69 -5.17 20.42 -13.21
CA VAL A 69 -5.92 21.23 -14.18
C VAL A 69 -6.03 22.67 -13.72
N ALA A 70 -6.39 22.86 -12.45
CA ALA A 70 -6.55 24.17 -11.83
C ALA A 70 -6.34 24.09 -10.33
N THR A 71 -6.04 25.22 -9.72
CA THR A 71 -5.84 25.36 -8.28
C THR A 71 -6.68 26.49 -7.72
N GLY A 72 -7.15 26.34 -6.48
CA GLY A 72 -7.74 27.44 -5.71
C GLY A 72 -6.70 28.52 -5.38
N ALA A 73 -7.19 29.69 -5.01
CA ALA A 73 -6.35 30.90 -4.89
C ALA A 73 -5.26 30.82 -3.80
N ALA A 74 -5.42 29.99 -2.77
CA ALA A 74 -4.47 29.83 -1.68
C ALA A 74 -3.47 28.67 -1.90
N VAL A 75 -3.63 27.88 -2.95
CA VAL A 75 -2.75 26.73 -3.25
C VAL A 75 -1.38 27.23 -3.71
N THR A 76 -0.31 26.79 -3.04
CA THR A 76 1.07 27.18 -3.37
C THR A 76 1.98 26.01 -3.70
N ILE A 77 1.54 24.76 -3.37
CA ILE A 77 2.38 23.56 -3.48
C ILE A 77 2.45 22.99 -4.89
N CYS A 78 1.50 23.32 -5.76
CA CYS A 78 1.44 22.86 -7.15
C CYS A 78 0.75 23.88 -8.03
N LYS A 79 0.88 23.71 -9.35
CA LYS A 79 0.27 24.57 -10.39
C LYS A 79 -0.28 23.71 -11.52
N ALA A 80 -1.11 24.31 -12.39
CA ALA A 80 -1.62 23.64 -13.58
C ALA A 80 -0.47 23.06 -14.44
N GLY A 81 -0.63 21.82 -14.86
CA GLY A 81 0.35 21.04 -15.62
C GLY A 81 1.27 20.17 -14.77
N ASP A 82 1.38 20.38 -13.46
CA ASP A 82 2.19 19.51 -12.58
C ASP A 82 1.60 18.09 -12.53
N VAL A 83 2.48 17.11 -12.50
CA VAL A 83 2.11 15.71 -12.27
C VAL A 83 2.13 15.45 -10.77
N VAL A 84 1.04 14.90 -10.27
CA VAL A 84 0.83 14.74 -8.82
C VAL A 84 0.22 13.38 -8.48
N THR A 85 0.36 13.02 -7.21
CA THR A 85 -0.46 12.02 -6.52
C THR A 85 -1.03 12.68 -5.25
N ALA A 86 -1.97 12.04 -4.55
CA ALA A 86 -2.46 12.58 -3.30
C ALA A 86 -2.88 11.47 -2.32
N ARG A 87 -2.73 11.77 -1.02
CA ARG A 87 -3.11 10.88 0.06
C ARG A 87 -4.65 10.77 0.15
N PRO A 88 -5.21 9.54 0.29
CA PRO A 88 -6.65 9.34 0.34
C PRO A 88 -7.27 9.59 1.72
N GLN A 89 -6.48 9.83 2.76
CA GLN A 89 -6.96 9.99 4.13
C GLN A 89 -7.71 11.30 4.32
N LEU A 90 -8.87 11.23 4.99
CA LEU A 90 -9.70 12.34 5.41
C LEU A 90 -9.76 12.32 6.94
N ALA A 91 -8.77 12.97 7.57
CA ALA A 91 -8.65 13.06 9.02
C ALA A 91 -9.49 14.21 9.59
N CYS A 92 -9.98 14.08 10.82
CA CYS A 92 -10.82 15.10 11.45
C CYS A 92 -10.04 16.34 11.95
N GLY A 93 -8.73 16.24 12.11
CA GLY A 93 -7.85 17.33 12.59
C GLY A 93 -7.94 17.66 14.08
N LYS A 94 -8.94 17.15 14.82
CA LYS A 94 -9.27 17.57 16.20
C LYS A 94 -9.14 16.49 17.28
N CYS A 95 -9.15 15.21 16.92
CA CYS A 95 -9.00 14.11 17.89
C CYS A 95 -7.57 14.02 18.44
N LYS A 96 -7.38 13.26 19.53
CA LYS A 96 -6.08 13.14 20.19
C LYS A 96 -4.95 12.68 19.26
N PRO A 97 -5.12 11.63 18.43
CA PRO A 97 -4.11 11.26 17.44
C PRO A 97 -3.79 12.39 16.45
N CYS A 98 -4.80 13.07 15.90
CA CYS A 98 -4.58 14.19 14.98
C CYS A 98 -3.77 15.33 15.62
N GLN A 99 -4.05 15.68 16.88
CA GLN A 99 -3.31 16.71 17.63
C GLN A 99 -1.85 16.35 17.85
N ARG A 100 -1.50 15.05 17.85
CA ARG A 100 -0.11 14.57 17.95
C ARG A 100 0.56 14.39 16.57
N GLY A 101 -0.13 14.73 15.48
CA GLY A 101 0.35 14.49 14.11
C GLY A 101 0.20 13.03 13.64
N GLU A 102 -0.48 12.19 14.40
CA GLU A 102 -0.73 10.77 14.09
C GLU A 102 -2.08 10.60 13.39
N TYR A 103 -2.36 11.45 12.40
CA TYR A 103 -3.66 11.49 11.71
C TYR A 103 -3.97 10.22 10.91
N ASN A 104 -2.98 9.39 10.60
CA ASN A 104 -3.16 8.07 10.01
C ASN A 104 -3.96 7.11 10.91
N ILE A 105 -4.04 7.38 12.21
CA ILE A 105 -4.88 6.67 13.20
C ILE A 105 -5.94 7.60 13.79
N CYS A 106 -6.49 8.52 12.99
CA CYS A 106 -7.57 9.41 13.37
C CYS A 106 -8.79 8.60 13.84
N GLU A 107 -9.44 9.04 14.95
CA GLU A 107 -10.63 8.38 15.52
C GLU A 107 -11.83 8.42 14.56
N GLU A 108 -11.91 9.45 13.69
CA GLU A 108 -12.94 9.62 12.66
C GLU A 108 -12.35 9.47 11.24
N LEU A 109 -11.33 8.61 11.07
CA LEU A 109 -10.67 8.44 9.80
C LEU A 109 -11.65 7.94 8.73
N ARG A 110 -11.75 8.70 7.64
CA ARG A 110 -12.38 8.23 6.41
C ARG A 110 -11.31 8.13 5.32
N VAL A 111 -11.52 7.21 4.41
CA VAL A 111 -10.60 6.99 3.30
C VAL A 111 -11.37 7.09 1.98
N GLN A 112 -10.84 7.85 1.03
CA GLN A 112 -11.37 7.88 -0.33
C GLN A 112 -11.37 6.47 -0.91
N ALA A 113 -12.34 6.16 -1.76
CA ALA A 113 -12.62 4.83 -2.31
C ALA A 113 -13.38 3.87 -1.37
N PHE A 114 -13.62 4.25 -0.11
CA PHE A 114 -14.35 3.42 0.87
C PHE A 114 -15.49 4.18 1.55
N GLN A 115 -15.20 5.21 2.34
CA GLN A 115 -16.21 6.05 3.02
C GLN A 115 -16.45 7.39 2.31
N ALA A 116 -15.68 7.67 1.28
CA ALA A 116 -15.80 8.82 0.39
C ALA A 116 -15.41 8.42 -1.02
N ASN A 117 -15.88 9.15 -2.01
CA ASN A 117 -15.55 8.88 -3.40
C ASN A 117 -14.05 9.03 -3.66
N GLY A 118 -13.51 8.15 -4.49
CA GLY A 118 -12.14 8.10 -4.94
C GLY A 118 -11.95 8.56 -6.39
N ALA A 119 -10.84 8.18 -6.98
CA ALA A 119 -10.31 8.69 -8.24
C ALA A 119 -10.76 7.88 -9.49
N ALA A 120 -11.68 6.89 -9.39
CA ALA A 120 -12.17 6.16 -10.58
C ALA A 120 -13.14 7.03 -11.42
N GLN A 121 -12.63 8.17 -11.90
CA GLN A 121 -13.32 9.19 -12.68
C GLN A 121 -12.33 10.07 -13.45
N ASP A 122 -12.79 10.77 -14.49
CA ASP A 122 -11.89 11.60 -15.31
C ASP A 122 -11.28 12.78 -14.54
N PHE A 123 -12.05 13.43 -13.67
CA PHE A 123 -11.63 14.59 -12.88
C PHE A 123 -11.96 14.40 -11.41
N PHE A 124 -11.07 14.88 -10.55
CA PHE A 124 -11.21 14.72 -9.10
C PHE A 124 -10.73 15.98 -8.37
N VAL A 125 -11.47 16.40 -7.34
CA VAL A 125 -11.10 17.53 -6.50
C VAL A 125 -10.56 17.03 -5.17
N VAL A 126 -9.39 17.54 -4.78
CA VAL A 126 -8.74 17.21 -3.50
C VAL A 126 -8.28 18.48 -2.80
N ASP A 127 -8.11 18.44 -1.48
CA ASP A 127 -7.51 19.54 -0.74
C ASP A 127 -5.97 19.49 -0.90
N ASP A 128 -5.33 20.65 -0.96
CA ASP A 128 -3.90 20.81 -1.30
C ASP A 128 -2.98 20.14 -0.27
N ASP A 129 -3.34 20.11 1.02
CA ASP A 129 -2.57 19.46 2.10
C ASP A 129 -2.30 17.98 1.87
N ARG A 130 -3.05 17.34 0.95
CA ARG A 130 -2.92 15.93 0.61
C ARG A 130 -2.12 15.67 -0.66
N VAL A 131 -1.89 16.70 -1.47
CA VAL A 131 -1.21 16.61 -2.76
C VAL A 131 0.30 16.49 -2.58
N ALA A 132 0.92 15.63 -3.38
CA ALA A 132 2.37 15.52 -3.52
C ALA A 132 2.75 15.63 -4.99
N VAL A 133 3.62 16.58 -5.31
CA VAL A 133 4.14 16.77 -6.68
C VAL A 133 5.16 15.67 -6.97
N LEU A 134 5.02 15.05 -8.13
CA LEU A 134 5.95 14.02 -8.57
C LEU A 134 7.13 14.67 -9.30
N PRO A 135 8.36 14.17 -9.12
CA PRO A 135 9.53 14.66 -9.83
C PRO A 135 9.38 14.54 -11.36
N GLU A 136 9.99 15.46 -12.08
CA GLU A 136 10.06 15.41 -13.53
C GLU A 136 10.66 14.08 -14.00
N GLY A 137 10.03 13.46 -15.00
CA GLY A 137 10.43 12.17 -15.55
C GLY A 137 9.90 10.94 -14.80
N MET A 138 9.28 11.06 -13.64
CA MET A 138 8.61 9.93 -13.00
C MET A 138 7.40 9.53 -13.83
N SER A 139 7.29 8.23 -14.15
CA SER A 139 6.16 7.74 -14.94
C SER A 139 4.85 7.83 -14.16
N LEU A 140 3.75 8.04 -14.89
CA LEU A 140 2.41 8.07 -14.29
C LEU A 140 2.06 6.75 -13.58
N ASP A 141 2.52 5.61 -14.11
CA ASP A 141 2.32 4.31 -13.47
C ASP A 141 3.01 4.24 -12.10
N TYR A 142 4.24 4.79 -12.00
CA TYR A 142 4.96 4.88 -10.73
C TYR A 142 4.27 5.87 -9.76
N GLY A 143 3.77 6.98 -10.30
CA GLY A 143 2.99 7.94 -9.51
C GLY A 143 1.76 7.31 -8.84
N ALA A 144 1.05 6.40 -9.53
CA ALA A 144 -0.06 5.66 -8.97
C ALA A 144 0.37 4.61 -7.92
N MET A 145 1.65 4.21 -7.94
CA MET A 145 2.21 3.26 -6.97
C MET A 145 2.75 3.93 -5.71
N ILE A 146 2.83 5.27 -5.64
CA ILE A 146 3.40 5.97 -4.47
C ILE A 146 2.60 5.66 -3.21
N GLU A 147 1.28 5.53 -3.31
CA GLU A 147 0.43 5.19 -2.16
C GLU A 147 0.87 3.87 -1.49
N PRO A 148 0.89 2.70 -2.16
CA PRO A 148 1.35 1.46 -1.52
C PRO A 148 2.84 1.48 -1.15
N VAL A 149 3.67 2.28 -1.83
CA VAL A 149 5.08 2.49 -1.44
C VAL A 149 5.16 3.21 -0.09
N ALA A 150 4.30 4.21 0.16
CA ALA A 150 4.23 4.91 1.45
C ALA A 150 3.77 3.99 2.60
N VAL A 151 2.84 3.05 2.33
CA VAL A 151 2.48 1.99 3.29
C VAL A 151 3.71 1.21 3.74
N ALA A 152 4.55 0.79 2.79
CA ALA A 152 5.77 0.03 3.09
C ALA A 152 6.83 0.89 3.81
N ALA A 153 6.97 2.16 3.45
CA ALA A 153 7.84 3.11 4.14
C ALA A 153 7.44 3.21 5.62
N HIS A 154 6.15 3.48 5.90
CA HIS A 154 5.62 3.56 7.26
C HIS A 154 5.79 2.25 8.03
N ALA A 155 5.42 1.12 7.43
CA ALA A 155 5.54 -0.19 8.07
C ALA A 155 6.98 -0.48 8.51
N THR A 156 7.98 -0.18 7.66
CA THR A 156 9.39 -0.41 8.01
C THR A 156 9.88 0.51 9.12
N MET A 157 9.32 1.72 9.26
CA MET A 157 9.59 2.59 10.41
C MET A 157 9.09 2.00 11.73
N ARG A 158 7.94 1.30 11.72
CA ARG A 158 7.39 0.59 12.88
C ARG A 158 8.28 -0.56 13.35
N GLY A 159 9.15 -1.10 12.48
CA GLY A 159 10.16 -2.11 12.79
C GLY A 159 11.38 -1.58 13.56
N GLY A 160 11.49 -0.26 13.72
CA GLY A 160 12.62 0.40 14.40
C GLY A 160 13.86 0.50 13.50
N ASP A 161 15.04 0.47 14.11
CA ASP A 161 16.30 0.47 13.36
C ASP A 161 16.55 -0.91 12.74
N LEU A 162 16.68 -0.95 11.42
CA LEU A 162 16.92 -2.16 10.64
C LEU A 162 18.38 -2.31 10.21
N LYS A 163 19.21 -1.28 10.42
CA LYS A 163 20.61 -1.29 9.98
C LYS A 163 21.37 -2.46 10.58
N GLY A 164 21.98 -3.26 9.72
CA GLY A 164 22.79 -4.42 10.11
C GLY A 164 21.99 -5.63 10.61
N LYS A 165 20.66 -5.56 10.66
CA LYS A 165 19.80 -6.65 11.11
C LYS A 165 19.45 -7.61 9.98
N ASN A 166 19.22 -8.87 10.33
CA ASN A 166 18.53 -9.83 9.49
C ASN A 166 17.02 -9.61 9.62
N VAL A 167 16.31 -9.60 8.49
CA VAL A 167 14.88 -9.27 8.42
C VAL A 167 14.14 -10.38 7.69
N VAL A 168 12.96 -10.75 8.19
CA VAL A 168 12.02 -11.65 7.49
C VAL A 168 10.75 -10.87 7.12
N VAL A 169 10.31 -11.02 5.87
CA VAL A 169 9.03 -10.51 5.38
C VAL A 169 8.17 -11.70 4.98
N SER A 170 7.06 -11.90 5.66
CA SER A 170 6.14 -13.00 5.37
C SER A 170 4.98 -12.51 4.50
N GLY A 171 4.91 -13.04 3.28
CA GLY A 171 4.03 -12.61 2.19
C GLY A 171 4.79 -11.81 1.11
N ALA A 172 4.80 -12.33 -0.12
CA ALA A 172 5.48 -11.71 -1.27
C ALA A 172 4.50 -11.05 -2.27
N GLY A 173 3.34 -10.58 -1.78
CA GLY A 173 2.44 -9.71 -2.53
C GLY A 173 3.06 -8.33 -2.80
N THR A 174 2.30 -7.40 -3.37
CA THR A 174 2.80 -6.04 -3.67
C THR A 174 3.38 -5.37 -2.42
N ILE A 175 2.65 -5.34 -1.31
CA ILE A 175 3.11 -4.71 -0.06
C ILE A 175 4.34 -5.42 0.51
N GLY A 176 4.36 -6.76 0.56
CA GLY A 176 5.52 -7.50 1.09
C GLY A 176 6.79 -7.27 0.28
N ASN A 177 6.69 -7.22 -1.05
CA ASN A 177 7.81 -6.85 -1.90
C ASN A 177 8.32 -5.43 -1.63
N LEU A 178 7.42 -4.47 -1.46
CA LEU A 178 7.79 -3.09 -1.14
C LEU A 178 8.43 -2.99 0.25
N VAL A 179 7.89 -3.66 1.27
CA VAL A 179 8.47 -3.74 2.61
C VAL A 179 9.87 -4.36 2.57
N ALA A 180 10.07 -5.44 1.82
CA ALA A 180 11.38 -6.08 1.69
C ALA A 180 12.41 -5.14 1.03
N GLN A 181 12.02 -4.41 0.00
CA GLN A 181 12.87 -3.42 -0.65
C GLN A 181 13.21 -2.26 0.30
N PHE A 182 12.23 -1.74 1.06
CA PHE A 182 12.47 -0.71 2.07
C PHE A 182 13.38 -1.20 3.20
N ALA A 183 13.19 -2.42 3.70
CA ALA A 183 14.07 -2.98 4.72
C ALA A 183 15.53 -3.01 4.22
N LYS A 184 15.74 -3.39 2.95
CA LYS A 184 17.05 -3.37 2.30
C LYS A 184 17.59 -1.93 2.17
N ALA A 185 16.78 -0.98 1.70
CA ALA A 185 17.16 0.44 1.56
C ALA A 185 17.52 1.07 2.91
N ARG A 186 16.89 0.61 4.01
CA ARG A 186 17.18 1.02 5.39
C ARG A 186 18.38 0.28 6.02
N GLY A 187 19.15 -0.44 5.21
CA GLY A 187 20.42 -1.03 5.61
C GLY A 187 20.32 -2.37 6.34
N ALA A 188 19.21 -3.11 6.18
CA ALA A 188 19.14 -4.50 6.65
C ALA A 188 20.32 -5.32 6.06
N LYS A 189 20.94 -6.15 6.91
CA LYS A 189 22.08 -7.01 6.51
C LYS A 189 21.64 -8.03 5.47
N ARG A 190 20.54 -8.72 5.73
CA ARG A 190 19.87 -9.64 4.81
C ARG A 190 18.36 -9.51 4.96
N VAL A 191 17.64 -9.74 3.86
CA VAL A 191 16.17 -9.74 3.84
C VAL A 191 15.70 -11.03 3.21
N LEU A 192 15.05 -11.87 4.00
CA LEU A 192 14.35 -13.07 3.53
C LEU A 192 12.88 -12.74 3.31
N ILE A 193 12.38 -12.91 2.08
CA ILE A 193 10.96 -12.84 1.79
C ILE A 193 10.38 -14.24 1.60
N THR A 194 9.20 -14.50 2.18
CA THR A 194 8.55 -15.79 2.12
C THR A 194 7.16 -15.70 1.49
N ASP A 195 6.75 -16.74 0.78
CA ASP A 195 5.40 -16.90 0.24
C ASP A 195 5.16 -18.38 -0.08
N VAL A 196 3.93 -18.77 -0.34
CA VAL A 196 3.57 -20.08 -0.89
C VAL A 196 3.62 -20.11 -2.42
N SER A 197 3.66 -18.97 -3.08
CA SER A 197 3.65 -18.80 -4.53
C SER A 197 5.07 -18.60 -5.09
N ASP A 198 5.55 -19.55 -5.89
CA ASP A 198 6.82 -19.40 -6.60
C ASP A 198 6.81 -18.20 -7.57
N PHE A 199 5.65 -17.88 -8.16
CA PHE A 199 5.48 -16.71 -9.02
C PHE A 199 5.80 -15.41 -8.26
N ARG A 200 5.21 -15.21 -7.09
CA ARG A 200 5.45 -14.01 -6.26
C ARG A 200 6.88 -13.91 -5.80
N LEU A 201 7.50 -15.05 -5.44
CA LEU A 201 8.90 -15.10 -5.07
C LEU A 201 9.83 -14.76 -6.25
N GLU A 202 9.47 -15.13 -7.48
CA GLU A 202 10.22 -14.74 -8.66
C GLU A 202 10.11 -13.23 -8.93
N ILE A 203 8.94 -12.63 -8.72
CA ILE A 203 8.79 -11.16 -8.76
C ILE A 203 9.69 -10.49 -7.70
N ALA A 204 9.76 -11.04 -6.49
CA ALA A 204 10.66 -10.52 -5.45
C ALA A 204 12.13 -10.52 -5.91
N ARG A 205 12.58 -11.59 -6.57
CA ARG A 205 13.94 -11.65 -7.15
C ARG A 205 14.15 -10.56 -8.21
N LYS A 206 13.18 -10.35 -9.09
CA LYS A 206 13.23 -9.25 -10.09
C LYS A 206 13.29 -7.88 -9.43
N CYS A 207 12.65 -7.70 -8.28
CA CYS A 207 12.75 -6.51 -7.44
C CYS A 207 14.10 -6.40 -6.68
N GLY A 208 14.98 -7.40 -6.81
CA GLY A 208 16.31 -7.39 -6.19
C GLY A 208 16.35 -8.00 -4.77
N ILE A 209 15.31 -8.72 -4.36
CA ILE A 209 15.30 -9.50 -3.11
C ILE A 209 15.71 -10.94 -3.47
N VAL A 210 16.98 -11.24 -3.26
CA VAL A 210 17.58 -12.51 -3.72
C VAL A 210 17.24 -13.69 -2.78
N ASP A 211 17.10 -13.42 -1.48
CA ASP A 211 16.80 -14.45 -0.48
C ASP A 211 15.28 -14.65 -0.40
N THR A 212 14.82 -15.74 -0.98
CA THR A 212 13.39 -16.09 -1.06
C THR A 212 13.14 -17.50 -0.55
N LEU A 213 12.00 -17.73 0.08
CA LEU A 213 11.64 -19.05 0.60
C LEU A 213 10.17 -19.37 0.32
N ASN A 214 9.92 -20.51 -0.35
CA ASN A 214 8.58 -21.04 -0.47
C ASN A 214 8.24 -21.88 0.79
N VAL A 215 7.38 -21.31 1.66
CA VAL A 215 7.03 -21.92 2.95
C VAL A 215 6.05 -23.08 2.83
N ALA A 216 5.49 -23.35 1.65
CA ALA A 216 4.76 -24.58 1.38
C ALA A 216 5.70 -25.79 1.13
N LYS A 217 6.99 -25.51 0.82
CA LYS A 217 8.00 -26.53 0.51
C LYS A 217 9.01 -26.75 1.63
N THR A 218 9.33 -25.71 2.37
CA THR A 218 10.35 -25.71 3.45
C THR A 218 9.89 -24.78 4.56
N SER A 219 9.93 -25.22 5.80
CA SER A 219 9.51 -24.41 6.95
C SER A 219 10.35 -23.11 7.07
N LEU A 220 9.74 -22.07 7.66
CA LEU A 220 10.47 -20.83 7.96
C LEU A 220 11.71 -21.11 8.82
N LYS A 221 11.57 -21.97 9.85
CA LYS A 221 12.65 -22.33 10.76
C LYS A 221 13.87 -22.90 10.02
N GLU A 222 13.65 -23.86 9.11
CA GLU A 222 14.73 -24.45 8.32
C GLU A 222 15.35 -23.45 7.34
N GLY A 223 14.51 -22.65 6.67
CA GLY A 223 14.94 -21.63 5.71
C GLY A 223 15.75 -20.52 6.39
N ALA A 224 15.29 -20.01 7.52
CA ALA A 224 15.97 -18.98 8.30
C ALA A 224 17.32 -19.51 8.86
N LYS A 225 17.34 -20.72 9.44
CA LYS A 225 18.57 -21.36 9.93
C LYS A 225 19.60 -21.55 8.82
N ARG A 226 19.17 -21.99 7.64
CA ARG A 226 20.06 -22.16 6.48
C ARG A 226 20.64 -20.82 6.00
N LEU A 227 19.85 -19.73 6.06
CA LEU A 227 20.24 -18.43 5.55
C LEU A 227 21.05 -17.61 6.55
N PHE A 228 20.57 -17.53 7.80
CA PHE A 228 21.13 -16.65 8.83
C PHE A 228 22.12 -17.37 9.75
N GLY A 229 22.11 -18.71 9.76
CA GLY A 229 22.95 -19.51 10.67
C GLY A 229 22.53 -19.32 12.13
N ASP A 230 23.50 -18.96 12.97
CA ASP A 230 23.29 -18.71 14.42
C ASP A 230 22.94 -17.23 14.71
N GLU A 231 22.91 -16.38 13.70
CA GLU A 231 22.57 -14.95 13.87
C GLU A 231 21.06 -14.69 13.94
N ASP A 232 20.23 -15.67 13.62
CA ASP A 232 18.75 -15.57 13.56
C ASP A 232 18.28 -14.29 12.80
N PHE A 233 17.07 -13.78 13.09
CA PHE A 233 16.58 -12.50 12.55
C PHE A 233 15.95 -11.66 13.66
N GLN A 234 16.16 -10.33 13.59
CA GLN A 234 15.85 -9.38 14.65
C GLN A 234 14.67 -8.46 14.34
N ALA A 235 14.11 -8.56 13.14
CA ALA A 235 12.88 -7.87 12.76
C ALA A 235 12.09 -8.72 11.78
N ALA A 236 10.77 -8.68 11.91
CA ALA A 236 9.88 -9.38 11.00
C ALA A 236 8.68 -8.50 10.63
N PHE A 237 8.17 -8.71 9.40
CA PHE A 237 6.98 -8.04 8.88
C PHE A 237 5.98 -9.11 8.45
N GLU A 238 4.83 -9.13 9.12
CA GLU A 238 3.72 -10.01 8.77
C GLU A 238 2.84 -9.32 7.74
N VAL A 239 2.86 -9.81 6.51
CA VAL A 239 2.18 -9.21 5.34
C VAL A 239 1.27 -10.21 4.64
N ALA A 240 1.19 -11.45 5.12
CA ALA A 240 0.36 -12.51 4.55
C ALA A 240 -1.08 -12.52 5.10
N GLY A 241 -1.29 -12.04 6.33
CA GLY A 241 -2.60 -11.95 6.97
C GLY A 241 -3.20 -13.29 7.37
N VAL A 242 -2.36 -14.28 7.71
CA VAL A 242 -2.81 -15.61 8.14
C VAL A 242 -2.12 -16.04 9.44
N GLU A 243 -2.85 -16.78 10.28
CA GLU A 243 -2.39 -17.24 11.60
C GLU A 243 -1.06 -18.00 11.52
N SER A 244 -0.93 -18.93 10.58
CA SER A 244 0.29 -19.73 10.42
C SER A 244 1.54 -18.89 10.14
N SER A 245 1.37 -17.74 9.50
CA SER A 245 2.45 -16.80 9.20
C SER A 245 2.96 -16.14 10.48
N ILE A 246 2.08 -15.48 11.24
CA ILE A 246 2.49 -14.78 12.46
C ILE A 246 3.01 -15.74 13.55
N CYS A 247 2.42 -16.91 13.69
CA CYS A 247 2.89 -17.95 14.62
C CYS A 247 4.31 -18.41 14.25
N SER A 248 4.56 -18.71 12.97
CA SER A 248 5.90 -19.12 12.51
C SER A 248 6.95 -18.02 12.71
N LEU A 249 6.58 -16.76 12.53
CA LEU A 249 7.47 -15.62 12.82
C LEU A 249 7.80 -15.56 14.32
N MET A 250 6.79 -15.67 15.18
CA MET A 250 6.98 -15.66 16.64
C MET A 250 7.90 -16.78 17.11
N GLU A 251 7.72 -18.00 16.59
CA GLU A 251 8.53 -19.18 16.97
C GLU A 251 9.99 -19.11 16.51
N CYS A 252 10.29 -18.33 15.47
CA CYS A 252 11.61 -18.34 14.83
C CYS A 252 12.43 -17.08 15.08
N ILE A 253 11.81 -15.97 15.50
CA ILE A 253 12.49 -14.69 15.69
C ILE A 253 13.34 -14.70 16.97
N GLU A 254 14.47 -14.01 16.93
CA GLU A 254 15.32 -13.81 18.12
C GLU A 254 14.55 -13.14 19.27
N LYS A 255 14.82 -13.57 20.53
CA LYS A 255 14.22 -12.97 21.74
C LYS A 255 14.48 -11.46 21.79
N GLY A 256 13.52 -10.69 22.31
CA GLY A 256 13.59 -9.23 22.42
C GLY A 256 13.33 -8.47 21.09
N SER A 257 13.06 -9.19 20.03
CA SER A 257 12.90 -8.64 18.67
C SER A 257 11.50 -8.08 18.39
N THR A 258 11.33 -7.51 17.19
CA THR A 258 10.10 -6.81 16.79
C THR A 258 9.42 -7.50 15.61
N ILE A 259 8.13 -7.77 15.73
CA ILE A 259 7.24 -8.18 14.63
C ILE A 259 6.29 -7.01 14.32
N VAL A 260 6.22 -6.60 13.06
CA VAL A 260 5.25 -5.58 12.61
C VAL A 260 4.13 -6.28 11.86
N VAL A 261 2.90 -6.08 12.34
CA VAL A 261 1.69 -6.57 11.67
C VAL A 261 1.26 -5.54 10.63
N VAL A 262 1.38 -5.90 9.37
CA VAL A 262 1.07 -5.05 8.21
C VAL A 262 -0.22 -5.49 7.53
N ALA A 263 -0.45 -6.79 7.46
CA ALA A 263 -1.63 -7.33 6.80
C ALA A 263 -2.92 -7.11 7.61
N VAL A 264 -4.04 -7.08 6.90
CA VAL A 264 -5.38 -7.20 7.48
C VAL A 264 -5.73 -8.68 7.53
N PHE A 265 -5.97 -9.19 8.73
CA PHE A 265 -6.36 -10.59 8.92
C PHE A 265 -7.83 -10.80 8.58
N GLY A 266 -8.11 -11.83 7.78
CA GLY A 266 -9.49 -12.22 7.46
C GLY A 266 -10.20 -12.97 8.59
N LYS A 267 -9.44 -13.48 9.57
CA LYS A 267 -9.90 -14.13 10.81
C LYS A 267 -8.93 -13.79 11.92
N ASP A 268 -9.45 -13.64 13.14
CA ASP A 268 -8.63 -13.37 14.31
C ASP A 268 -7.63 -14.51 14.55
N PRO A 269 -6.32 -14.23 14.59
CA PRO A 269 -5.31 -15.25 14.86
C PRO A 269 -5.27 -15.60 16.35
N SER A 270 -5.04 -16.88 16.66
CA SER A 270 -4.73 -17.34 18.01
C SER A 270 -3.23 -17.24 18.25
N LEU A 271 -2.80 -16.46 19.24
CA LEU A 271 -1.39 -16.25 19.56
C LEU A 271 -1.04 -16.81 20.93
N ASP A 272 0.13 -17.46 21.03
CA ASP A 272 0.69 -17.86 22.31
C ASP A 272 1.22 -16.65 23.07
N MET A 273 0.40 -16.11 23.98
CA MET A 273 0.75 -14.92 24.79
C MET A 273 1.83 -15.23 25.85
N PHE A 274 1.93 -16.49 26.31
CA PHE A 274 3.01 -16.89 27.22
C PHE A 274 4.36 -16.81 26.49
N TYR A 275 4.43 -17.34 25.28
CA TYR A 275 5.61 -17.29 24.42
C TYR A 275 6.02 -15.83 24.12
N LEU A 276 5.05 -14.98 23.78
CA LEU A 276 5.29 -13.56 23.55
C LEU A 276 5.93 -12.88 24.75
N GLY A 277 5.42 -13.17 25.96
CA GLY A 277 5.95 -12.60 27.21
C GLY A 277 7.31 -13.16 27.59
N GLU A 278 7.50 -14.49 27.55
CA GLU A 278 8.77 -15.16 27.90
C GLU A 278 9.94 -14.74 26.99
N HIS A 279 9.63 -14.45 25.71
CA HIS A 279 10.64 -14.01 24.75
C HIS A 279 10.77 -12.48 24.64
N GLU A 280 10.03 -11.72 25.44
CA GLU A 280 9.99 -10.24 25.38
C GLU A 280 9.79 -9.70 23.96
N LEU A 281 8.96 -10.37 23.17
CA LEU A 281 8.70 -9.96 21.79
C LEU A 281 7.86 -8.68 21.74
N LYS A 282 8.15 -7.81 20.80
CA LYS A 282 7.39 -6.61 20.51
C LYS A 282 6.53 -6.84 19.28
N VAL A 283 5.21 -6.76 19.43
CA VAL A 283 4.27 -6.85 18.31
C VAL A 283 3.69 -5.46 18.06
N ASN A 284 4.08 -4.84 16.96
CA ASN A 284 3.67 -3.49 16.58
C ASN A 284 2.65 -3.54 15.42
N GLY A 285 1.53 -2.84 15.57
CA GLY A 285 0.64 -2.57 14.44
C GLY A 285 1.18 -1.46 13.55
N THR A 286 0.76 -1.43 12.29
CA THR A 286 0.94 -0.31 11.37
C THR A 286 -0.38 0.01 10.69
N MET A 287 -0.64 1.29 10.44
CA MET A 287 -1.86 1.76 9.78
C MET A 287 -1.52 2.84 8.77
N MET A 288 -1.81 2.54 7.49
CA MET A 288 -1.57 3.50 6.41
C MET A 288 -0.18 4.17 6.50
N TYR A 289 -0.10 5.48 6.50
CA TYR A 289 1.14 6.28 6.48
C TYR A 289 0.83 7.75 6.78
N ARG A 290 1.88 8.56 6.91
CA ARG A 290 1.82 10.02 7.03
C ARG A 290 2.40 10.70 5.79
N HIS A 291 2.35 12.01 5.75
CA HIS A 291 2.85 12.79 4.61
C HIS A 291 4.36 12.60 4.38
N GLU A 292 5.12 12.57 5.46
CA GLU A 292 6.57 12.31 5.42
C GLU A 292 6.92 10.94 4.83
N ASP A 293 6.08 9.91 5.06
CA ASP A 293 6.26 8.59 4.44
C ASP A 293 5.97 8.65 2.93
N TYR A 294 5.02 9.50 2.54
CA TYR A 294 4.69 9.75 1.13
C TYR A 294 5.84 10.41 0.38
N LEU A 295 6.45 11.44 0.99
CA LEU A 295 7.63 12.09 0.43
C LEU A 295 8.83 11.13 0.37
N THR A 296 9.04 10.33 1.43
CA THR A 296 10.07 9.28 1.45
C THR A 296 9.84 8.26 0.34
N ALA A 297 8.59 7.88 0.08
CA ALA A 297 8.24 6.96 -1.01
C ALA A 297 8.64 7.54 -2.38
N ILE A 298 8.31 8.80 -2.64
CA ILE A 298 8.68 9.51 -3.88
C ILE A 298 10.19 9.53 -4.05
N ASP A 299 10.94 9.91 -3.02
CA ASP A 299 12.39 9.98 -3.04
C ASP A 299 13.04 8.62 -3.33
N GLN A 300 12.62 7.57 -2.62
CA GLN A 300 13.21 6.24 -2.77
C GLN A 300 12.90 5.60 -4.14
N VAL A 301 11.73 5.88 -4.72
CA VAL A 301 11.39 5.50 -6.09
C VAL A 301 12.25 6.27 -7.08
N SER A 302 12.40 7.59 -6.90
CA SER A 302 13.21 8.45 -7.78
C SER A 302 14.69 8.06 -7.77
N LEU A 303 15.22 7.65 -6.63
CA LEU A 303 16.59 7.16 -6.49
C LEU A 303 16.79 5.74 -7.05
N GLY A 304 15.73 5.06 -7.49
CA GLY A 304 15.78 3.68 -7.96
C GLY A 304 16.05 2.64 -6.86
N ALA A 305 15.94 3.04 -5.59
CA ALA A 305 16.07 2.12 -4.46
C ALA A 305 14.88 1.17 -4.36
N ILE A 306 13.70 1.63 -4.79
CA ILE A 306 12.46 0.85 -4.86
C ILE A 306 12.12 0.62 -6.34
N ARG A 307 12.11 -0.63 -6.75
CA ARG A 307 11.81 -1.07 -8.12
C ARG A 307 10.35 -1.42 -8.24
N LEU A 308 9.61 -0.70 -9.07
CA LEU A 308 8.16 -0.86 -9.23
C LEU A 308 7.78 -1.65 -10.48
N GLU A 309 8.59 -1.58 -11.54
CA GLU A 309 8.27 -2.18 -12.83
C GLU A 309 7.91 -3.68 -12.73
N PRO A 310 8.64 -4.56 -11.99
CA PRO A 310 8.28 -5.96 -11.91
C PRO A 310 6.96 -6.22 -11.15
N LEU A 311 6.48 -5.26 -10.35
CA LEU A 311 5.25 -5.37 -9.59
C LEU A 311 4.00 -5.06 -10.43
N ILE A 312 4.13 -4.36 -11.55
CA ILE A 312 3.02 -3.99 -12.42
C ILE A 312 2.81 -5.13 -13.43
N SER A 313 1.79 -5.94 -13.23
CA SER A 313 1.55 -7.11 -14.08
C SER A 313 0.73 -6.78 -15.33
N ASN A 314 -0.29 -5.94 -15.22
CA ASN A 314 -1.19 -5.66 -16.34
C ASN A 314 -1.71 -4.22 -16.32
N HIS A 315 -2.15 -3.77 -17.50
CA HIS A 315 -2.84 -2.51 -17.69
C HIS A 315 -4.20 -2.73 -18.36
N PHE A 316 -5.19 -1.96 -17.92
CA PHE A 316 -6.52 -1.93 -18.55
C PHE A 316 -6.90 -0.47 -18.86
N PRO A 317 -7.59 -0.21 -19.98
CA PRO A 317 -8.20 1.10 -20.23
C PRO A 317 -9.35 1.32 -19.24
N PHE A 318 -9.67 2.57 -18.94
CA PHE A 318 -10.71 2.92 -17.97
C PHE A 318 -12.08 2.33 -18.30
N GLU A 319 -12.43 2.26 -19.60
CA GLU A 319 -13.67 1.65 -20.07
C GLU A 319 -13.80 0.15 -19.74
N GLN A 320 -12.71 -0.47 -19.30
CA GLN A 320 -12.67 -1.88 -18.87
C GLN A 320 -12.43 -2.00 -17.36
N TYR A 321 -12.77 -0.99 -16.56
CA TYR A 321 -12.56 -0.98 -15.13
C TYR A 321 -13.15 -2.20 -14.43
N ASP A 322 -14.37 -2.59 -14.77
CA ASP A 322 -15.04 -3.80 -14.24
C ASP A 322 -14.35 -5.10 -14.68
N LYS A 323 -13.81 -5.15 -15.92
CA LYS A 323 -13.09 -6.31 -16.43
C LYS A 323 -11.76 -6.53 -15.68
N ALA A 324 -11.13 -5.45 -15.20
CA ALA A 324 -9.90 -5.55 -14.44
C ALA A 324 -10.12 -6.31 -13.12
N TYR A 325 -11.24 -6.10 -12.42
CA TYR A 325 -11.59 -6.85 -11.22
C TYR A 325 -11.85 -8.33 -11.51
N LYS A 326 -12.59 -8.62 -12.56
CA LYS A 326 -12.83 -10.01 -13.02
C LYS A 326 -11.53 -10.72 -13.39
N PHE A 327 -10.64 -10.00 -14.10
CA PHE A 327 -9.32 -10.51 -14.44
C PHE A 327 -8.49 -10.86 -13.19
N ILE A 328 -8.53 -10.02 -12.14
CA ILE A 328 -7.83 -10.27 -10.88
C ILE A 328 -8.36 -11.56 -10.23
N ASP A 329 -9.67 -11.76 -10.20
CA ASP A 329 -10.28 -12.96 -9.62
C ASP A 329 -9.84 -14.23 -10.37
N GLU A 330 -9.82 -14.19 -11.71
CA GLU A 330 -9.43 -15.30 -12.56
C GLU A 330 -7.91 -15.58 -12.53
N ASN A 331 -7.09 -14.55 -12.24
CA ASN A 331 -5.63 -14.62 -12.36
C ASN A 331 -4.90 -14.27 -11.04
N SER A 332 -5.54 -14.46 -9.89
CA SER A 332 -4.98 -14.10 -8.58
C SER A 332 -3.63 -14.76 -8.26
N ALA A 333 -3.36 -15.93 -8.85
CA ALA A 333 -2.11 -16.67 -8.68
C ALA A 333 -0.93 -16.06 -9.47
N THR A 334 -1.20 -15.29 -10.54
CA THR A 334 -0.21 -14.80 -11.51
C THR A 334 -0.29 -13.29 -11.76
N SER A 335 -1.11 -12.57 -11.00
CA SER A 335 -1.19 -11.11 -11.04
C SER A 335 -0.64 -10.48 -9.76
N MET A 336 -0.10 -9.28 -9.90
CA MET A 336 0.37 -8.42 -8.81
C MET A 336 -0.42 -7.11 -8.82
N LYS A 337 0.18 -5.99 -9.17
CA LYS A 337 -0.51 -4.71 -9.30
C LYS A 337 -1.10 -4.54 -10.70
N ILE A 338 -2.36 -4.18 -10.76
CA ILE A 338 -3.06 -3.80 -11.98
C ILE A 338 -3.19 -2.29 -12.04
N ILE A 339 -2.90 -1.70 -13.19
CA ILE A 339 -3.01 -0.25 -13.44
C ILE A 339 -4.10 0.03 -14.46
N ILE A 340 -5.01 0.92 -14.12
CA ILE A 340 -6.05 1.45 -15.01
C ILE A 340 -5.52 2.73 -15.69
N LYS A 341 -5.70 2.87 -16.98
CA LYS A 341 -5.27 4.03 -17.81
C LYS A 341 -6.49 4.85 -18.23
N LEU A 342 -6.54 6.13 -17.83
CA LEU A 342 -7.53 7.12 -18.25
C LEU A 342 -6.97 8.00 -19.37
#